data_287de962faaa313e1706515fd90e400b
#
_entry.id   287de962faaa313e1706515fd90e400b
#
_cell.length_a   1.000
_cell.length_b   1.000
_cell.length_c   1.000
_cell.angle_alpha   90.00
_cell.angle_beta   90.00
_cell.angle_gamma   90.00
#
_symmetry.space_group_name_H-M   'P 1'
#
loop_
_entity.id
_entity.type
_entity.pdbx_description
1 polymer ?
#
loop_
_entity_poly.entity_id
_entity_poly.type
_entity_poly.pdbx_seq_one_letter_code
_entity_poly.pdbx_strand_id
1 'polypeptide(L)'
;MGKVESGRRVFETTAVLRRRWLVFAEAVWVFFQPSRLFDGCPWRGIWEARERSLVVVMCKISLILGSLAYAAHYIFFDRVQELHPLQFWLYFRVAMGCLLLAAALLYASPLIYRLGRFYRFPGALVMWAIAYTQALVSHWYSADAWAFCFVFVLVSLLILRMGVLASLGYIVLVVTSIWSPLRQAGLPDSYLTSGLVVTLALLIAFQSVHHYSIRRFLQEQESLRQQREVIELRMVIADQIRLLIPKVIAKRIERLVAESGLGVRRAMSQALQPEQKQVVCLHTDIRGYTRSVEQSDEFLERAVIPEITLMNKIIDDLDGVPRKIGDLLFAYFDESDQQKNALRGLLAAINLSLISQSVNQSTDSPPIRRYFLLVCGAAWVGNMGGNDSSVEITALGSPVNLAARLDELTKHDAFQHRVQLGDIVMSEKMYGLLQGQIPNLVSALINLSDLGLAVRNFPQVQQLRIVRPDQQLADRLQSLHARWPL
;
A
#
# COMPACT_ATOMS: atom_id res chain seq x y z
N MET A 1 -18.51 -8.94 -60.75
CA MET A 1 -18.04 -8.46 -59.43
C MET A 1 -19.12 -8.44 -58.33
N GLY A 2 -20.39 -8.30 -58.63
CA GLY A 2 -21.47 -8.19 -57.60
C GLY A 2 -21.86 -9.47 -56.82
N LYS A 3 -21.53 -10.68 -57.27
CA LYS A 3 -21.87 -11.93 -56.57
C LYS A 3 -20.92 -12.36 -55.46
N VAL A 4 -19.65 -11.85 -55.49
CA VAL A 4 -18.64 -12.18 -54.46
C VAL A 4 -18.81 -11.29 -53.21
N GLU A 5 -19.28 -10.06 -53.35
CA GLU A 5 -19.54 -9.16 -52.23
C GLU A 5 -20.79 -9.55 -51.41
N SER A 6 -21.83 -10.10 -52.06
CA SER A 6 -23.05 -10.58 -51.35
C SER A 6 -22.74 -11.77 -50.45
N GLY A 7 -21.90 -12.71 -50.93
CA GLY A 7 -21.49 -13.88 -50.15
C GLY A 7 -20.66 -13.52 -48.92
N ARG A 8 -19.80 -12.48 -49.02
CA ARG A 8 -18.94 -12.01 -47.90
C ARG A 8 -19.78 -11.35 -46.81
N ARG A 9 -20.76 -10.52 -47.16
CA ARG A 9 -21.68 -9.88 -46.20
C ARG A 9 -22.58 -10.88 -45.46
N VAL A 10 -23.05 -11.94 -46.14
CA VAL A 10 -23.85 -13.02 -45.51
C VAL A 10 -22.99 -13.83 -44.54
N PHE A 11 -21.69 -14.08 -44.86
CA PHE A 11 -20.77 -14.79 -43.98
C PHE A 11 -20.39 -13.99 -42.76
N GLU A 12 -20.18 -12.67 -42.90
CA GLU A 12 -19.90 -11.78 -41.77
C GLU A 12 -21.11 -11.61 -40.86
N THR A 13 -22.32 -11.51 -41.39
CA THR A 13 -23.55 -11.43 -40.58
C THR A 13 -23.82 -12.72 -39.82
N THR A 14 -23.59 -13.88 -40.41
CA THR A 14 -23.75 -15.18 -39.73
C THR A 14 -22.69 -15.39 -38.65
N ALA A 15 -21.45 -14.95 -38.84
CA ALA A 15 -20.39 -15.00 -37.83
C ALA A 15 -20.71 -14.08 -36.63
N VAL A 16 -21.22 -12.88 -36.88
CA VAL A 16 -21.64 -11.93 -35.83
C VAL A 16 -22.85 -12.46 -35.05
N LEU A 17 -23.85 -13.03 -35.75
CA LEU A 17 -25.01 -13.66 -35.10
C LEU A 17 -24.61 -14.87 -34.28
N ARG A 18 -23.73 -15.75 -34.80
CA ARG A 18 -23.20 -16.88 -34.05
C ARG A 18 -22.45 -16.46 -32.81
N ARG A 19 -21.64 -15.39 -32.90
CA ARG A 19 -20.91 -14.83 -31.74
C ARG A 19 -21.88 -14.25 -30.69
N ARG A 20 -22.93 -13.54 -31.11
CA ARG A 20 -23.99 -13.04 -30.22
C ARG A 20 -24.76 -14.16 -29.55
N TRP A 21 -25.08 -15.23 -30.26
CA TRP A 21 -25.74 -16.42 -29.72
C TRP A 21 -24.85 -17.15 -28.70
N LEU A 22 -23.55 -17.29 -28.96
CA LEU A 22 -22.62 -17.88 -28.00
C LEU A 22 -22.50 -17.04 -26.70
N VAL A 23 -22.42 -15.73 -26.83
CA VAL A 23 -22.41 -14.83 -25.66
C VAL A 23 -23.73 -14.90 -24.89
N PHE A 24 -24.86 -14.97 -25.60
CA PHE A 24 -26.16 -15.14 -24.96
C PHE A 24 -26.30 -16.51 -24.27
N ALA A 25 -25.91 -17.57 -24.93
CA ALA A 25 -25.94 -18.94 -24.36
C ALA A 25 -25.03 -19.04 -23.13
N GLU A 26 -23.85 -18.42 -23.17
CA GLU A 26 -22.93 -18.35 -22.04
C GLU A 26 -23.53 -17.53 -20.90
N ALA A 27 -24.12 -16.38 -21.16
CA ALA A 27 -24.81 -15.57 -20.16
C ALA A 27 -25.99 -16.33 -19.51
N VAL A 28 -26.77 -17.05 -20.29
CA VAL A 28 -27.85 -17.92 -19.79
C VAL A 28 -27.27 -19.04 -18.94
N TRP A 29 -26.19 -19.68 -19.40
CA TRP A 29 -25.56 -20.78 -18.67
C TRP A 29 -24.92 -20.29 -17.33
N VAL A 30 -24.27 -19.14 -17.33
CA VAL A 30 -23.75 -18.50 -16.10
C VAL A 30 -24.88 -18.12 -15.15
N PHE A 31 -26.06 -17.69 -15.67
CA PHE A 31 -27.23 -17.44 -14.84
C PHE A 31 -27.70 -18.71 -14.09
N PHE A 32 -27.67 -19.87 -14.75
CA PHE A 32 -28.01 -21.15 -14.13
C PHE A 32 -26.93 -21.70 -13.22
N GLN A 33 -25.66 -21.32 -13.41
CA GLN A 33 -24.52 -21.74 -12.60
C GLN A 33 -23.67 -20.54 -12.16
N PRO A 34 -24.15 -19.74 -11.20
CA PRO A 34 -23.45 -18.52 -10.77
C PRO A 34 -22.07 -18.78 -10.14
N SER A 35 -21.79 -20.03 -9.72
CA SER A 35 -20.45 -20.42 -9.25
C SER A 35 -19.36 -20.27 -10.31
N ARG A 36 -19.72 -20.30 -11.59
CA ARG A 36 -18.78 -20.07 -12.71
C ARG A 36 -18.24 -18.65 -12.78
N LEU A 37 -18.92 -17.66 -12.18
CA LEU A 37 -18.38 -16.31 -12.05
C LEU A 37 -17.08 -16.26 -11.23
N PHE A 38 -16.79 -17.32 -10.49
CA PHE A 38 -15.57 -17.46 -9.70
C PHE A 38 -14.52 -18.38 -10.36
N ASP A 39 -14.74 -18.82 -11.61
CA ASP A 39 -13.76 -19.67 -12.28
C ASP A 39 -12.46 -18.90 -12.49
N GLY A 40 -11.36 -19.44 -11.93
CA GLY A 40 -10.06 -18.75 -11.90
C GLY A 40 -9.94 -17.59 -10.91
N CYS A 41 -10.96 -17.33 -10.08
CA CYS A 41 -10.98 -16.19 -9.17
C CYS A 41 -10.53 -16.62 -7.75
N PRO A 42 -9.54 -15.93 -7.12
CA PRO A 42 -9.04 -16.28 -5.79
C PRO A 42 -10.06 -16.03 -4.66
N TRP A 43 -11.11 -15.25 -4.91
CA TRP A 43 -12.08 -14.84 -3.88
C TRP A 43 -13.25 -15.78 -3.69
N ARG A 44 -13.30 -16.92 -4.42
CA ARG A 44 -14.36 -17.91 -4.31
C ARG A 44 -14.58 -18.39 -2.88
N GLY A 45 -13.50 -18.73 -2.17
CA GLY A 45 -13.59 -19.21 -0.79
C GLY A 45 -14.14 -18.15 0.17
N ILE A 46 -13.79 -16.88 -0.03
CA ILE A 46 -14.28 -15.75 0.78
C ILE A 46 -15.78 -15.56 0.55
N TRP A 47 -16.22 -15.61 -0.70
CA TRP A 47 -17.63 -15.54 -1.04
C TRP A 47 -18.43 -16.68 -0.43
N GLU A 48 -17.98 -17.93 -0.61
CA GLU A 48 -18.65 -19.13 -0.06
C GLU A 48 -18.76 -19.06 1.47
N ALA A 49 -17.74 -18.59 2.17
CA ALA A 49 -17.77 -18.40 3.62
C ALA A 49 -18.80 -17.32 4.02
N ARG A 50 -18.82 -16.18 3.33
CA ARG A 50 -19.78 -15.09 3.55
C ARG A 50 -21.21 -15.55 3.29
N GLU A 51 -21.45 -16.25 2.18
CA GLU A 51 -22.77 -16.77 1.83
C GLU A 51 -23.25 -17.81 2.84
N ARG A 52 -22.38 -18.74 3.27
CA ARG A 52 -22.71 -19.72 4.30
C ARG A 52 -23.10 -19.04 5.60
N SER A 53 -22.34 -18.08 6.07
CA SER A 53 -22.67 -17.32 7.28
C SER A 53 -24.03 -16.63 7.17
N LEU A 54 -24.31 -16.00 6.04
CA LEU A 54 -25.59 -15.34 5.80
C LEU A 54 -26.76 -16.32 5.84
N VAL A 55 -26.67 -17.45 5.12
CA VAL A 55 -27.73 -18.48 5.11
C VAL A 55 -27.96 -19.04 6.52
N VAL A 56 -26.90 -19.33 7.27
CA VAL A 56 -26.99 -19.82 8.65
C VAL A 56 -27.75 -18.82 9.52
N VAL A 57 -27.43 -17.54 9.43
CA VAL A 57 -28.12 -16.48 10.21
C VAL A 57 -29.58 -16.35 9.78
N MET A 58 -29.86 -16.33 8.47
CA MET A 58 -31.22 -16.24 7.96
C MET A 58 -32.07 -17.45 8.36
N CYS A 59 -31.51 -18.68 8.29
CA CYS A 59 -32.19 -19.89 8.76
C CYS A 59 -32.53 -19.80 10.26
N LYS A 60 -31.59 -19.39 11.12
CA LYS A 60 -31.85 -19.21 12.56
C LYS A 60 -33.03 -18.28 12.79
N ILE A 61 -32.99 -17.07 12.22
CA ILE A 61 -34.01 -16.05 12.43
C ILE A 61 -35.37 -16.54 11.94
N SER A 62 -35.41 -17.07 10.72
CA SER A 62 -36.68 -17.50 10.09
C SER A 62 -37.31 -18.69 10.80
N LEU A 63 -36.52 -19.65 11.29
CA LEU A 63 -37.01 -20.80 12.03
C LEU A 63 -37.54 -20.41 13.43
N ILE A 64 -36.89 -19.46 14.11
CA ILE A 64 -37.38 -18.89 15.37
C ILE A 64 -38.69 -18.12 15.16
N LEU A 65 -38.72 -17.22 14.15
CA LEU A 65 -39.94 -16.47 13.83
C LEU A 65 -41.08 -17.39 13.39
N GLY A 66 -40.77 -18.46 12.62
CA GLY A 66 -41.71 -19.48 12.25
C GLY A 66 -42.28 -20.24 13.45
N SER A 67 -41.44 -20.59 14.44
CA SER A 67 -41.92 -21.20 15.69
C SER A 67 -42.90 -20.33 16.45
N LEU A 68 -42.57 -19.02 16.59
CA LEU A 68 -43.46 -18.03 17.22
C LEU A 68 -44.75 -17.85 16.42
N ALA A 69 -44.67 -17.83 15.10
CA ALA A 69 -45.83 -17.72 14.23
C ALA A 69 -46.80 -18.90 14.37
N TYR A 70 -46.30 -20.12 14.52
CA TYR A 70 -47.15 -21.30 14.80
C TYR A 70 -47.87 -21.20 16.13
N ALA A 71 -47.19 -20.73 17.19
CA ALA A 71 -47.84 -20.49 18.49
C ALA A 71 -48.91 -19.39 18.40
N ALA A 72 -48.59 -18.30 17.73
CA ALA A 72 -49.53 -17.21 17.51
C ALA A 72 -50.74 -17.64 16.68
N HIS A 73 -50.54 -18.45 15.65
CA HIS A 73 -51.61 -18.97 14.82
C HIS A 73 -52.65 -19.79 15.60
N TYR A 74 -52.20 -20.60 16.57
CA TYR A 74 -53.14 -21.26 17.46
C TYR A 74 -54.01 -20.30 18.24
N ILE A 75 -53.41 -19.26 18.82
CA ILE A 75 -54.11 -18.29 19.68
C ILE A 75 -55.11 -17.45 18.89
N PHE A 76 -54.71 -16.96 17.73
CA PHE A 76 -55.48 -15.96 16.98
C PHE A 76 -56.42 -16.55 15.94
N PHE A 77 -56.17 -17.78 15.46
CA PHE A 77 -56.96 -18.38 14.39
C PHE A 77 -57.65 -19.68 14.83
N ASP A 78 -56.92 -20.72 15.23
CA ASP A 78 -57.49 -22.03 15.50
C ASP A 78 -58.50 -21.99 16.68
N ARG A 79 -58.18 -21.19 17.71
CA ARG A 79 -59.06 -21.00 18.87
C ARG A 79 -60.25 -20.13 18.54
N VAL A 80 -60.09 -19.07 17.74
CA VAL A 80 -61.16 -18.12 17.40
C VAL A 80 -62.14 -18.76 16.39
N GLN A 81 -61.66 -19.58 15.49
CA GLN A 81 -62.51 -20.29 14.53
C GLN A 81 -63.23 -21.53 15.11
N GLU A 82 -63.04 -21.83 16.41
CA GLU A 82 -63.65 -22.97 17.10
C GLU A 82 -63.44 -24.29 16.37
N LEU A 83 -62.28 -24.48 15.78
CA LEU A 83 -61.91 -25.69 15.05
C LEU A 83 -61.87 -26.89 16.01
N HIS A 84 -62.82 -27.80 15.89
CA HIS A 84 -62.89 -29.03 16.71
C HIS A 84 -62.22 -30.20 16.03
N PRO A 85 -61.44 -31.02 16.80
CA PRO A 85 -61.10 -30.92 18.22
C PRO A 85 -59.96 -29.93 18.50
N LEU A 86 -60.18 -28.96 19.38
CA LEU A 86 -59.21 -27.86 19.73
C LEU A 86 -57.90 -28.40 20.26
N GLN A 87 -57.95 -29.53 20.99
CA GLN A 87 -56.71 -30.20 21.51
C GLN A 87 -55.82 -30.72 20.38
N PHE A 88 -56.33 -31.22 19.29
CA PHE A 88 -55.55 -31.64 18.13
C PHE A 88 -54.74 -30.45 17.57
N TRP A 89 -55.35 -29.30 17.38
CA TRP A 89 -54.70 -28.13 16.85
C TRP A 89 -53.62 -27.61 17.77
N LEU A 90 -53.88 -27.63 19.08
CA LEU A 90 -52.85 -27.27 20.04
C LEU A 90 -51.63 -28.17 19.93
N TYR A 91 -51.82 -29.47 19.98
CA TYR A 91 -50.70 -30.44 19.87
C TYR A 91 -49.99 -30.31 18.53
N PHE A 92 -50.71 -30.14 17.44
CA PHE A 92 -50.14 -29.95 16.11
C PHE A 92 -49.26 -28.68 16.06
N ARG A 93 -49.75 -27.54 16.53
CA ARG A 93 -49.01 -26.28 16.55
C ARG A 93 -47.78 -26.34 17.45
N VAL A 94 -47.90 -26.94 18.62
CA VAL A 94 -46.77 -27.14 19.53
C VAL A 94 -45.72 -28.05 18.89
N ALA A 95 -46.11 -29.19 18.29
CA ALA A 95 -45.18 -30.09 17.62
C ALA A 95 -44.41 -29.39 16.48
N MET A 96 -45.11 -28.65 15.65
CA MET A 96 -44.48 -27.91 14.54
C MET A 96 -43.58 -26.79 15.05
N GLY A 97 -43.99 -26.05 16.10
CA GLY A 97 -43.16 -25.05 16.74
C GLY A 97 -41.87 -25.63 17.35
N CYS A 98 -41.97 -26.78 18.00
CA CYS A 98 -40.83 -27.51 18.53
C CYS A 98 -39.88 -28.00 17.43
N LEU A 99 -40.43 -28.48 16.30
CA LEU A 99 -39.62 -28.90 15.16
C LEU A 99 -38.80 -27.75 14.57
N LEU A 100 -39.44 -26.59 14.43
CA LEU A 100 -38.77 -25.37 13.95
C LEU A 100 -37.70 -24.89 14.92
N LEU A 101 -37.99 -24.92 16.21
CA LEU A 101 -37.03 -24.53 17.24
C LEU A 101 -35.83 -25.48 17.29
N ALA A 102 -36.06 -26.79 17.19
CA ALA A 102 -35.01 -27.80 17.11
C ALA A 102 -34.10 -27.59 15.90
N ALA A 103 -34.68 -27.25 14.73
CA ALA A 103 -33.94 -26.90 13.55
C ALA A 103 -33.16 -25.57 13.73
N ALA A 104 -33.72 -24.56 14.40
CA ALA A 104 -33.03 -23.32 14.73
C ALA A 104 -31.80 -23.57 15.64
N LEU A 105 -31.96 -24.45 16.64
CA LEU A 105 -30.86 -24.87 17.52
C LEU A 105 -29.76 -25.61 16.75
N LEU A 106 -30.12 -26.45 15.74
CA LEU A 106 -29.13 -27.09 14.86
C LEU A 106 -28.31 -26.04 14.11
N TYR A 107 -28.97 -25.00 13.57
CA TYR A 107 -28.28 -23.89 12.90
C TYR A 107 -27.49 -22.97 13.88
N ALA A 108 -27.80 -23.00 15.16
CA ALA A 108 -27.01 -22.33 16.20
C ALA A 108 -25.79 -23.16 16.64
N SER A 109 -25.81 -24.46 16.36
CA SER A 109 -24.75 -25.42 16.74
C SER A 109 -23.55 -25.36 15.76
N PRO A 110 -22.32 -25.61 16.24
CA PRO A 110 -21.16 -25.79 15.35
C PRO A 110 -21.29 -26.99 14.40
N LEU A 111 -22.21 -27.93 14.67
CA LEU A 111 -22.49 -29.06 13.79
C LEU A 111 -22.87 -28.66 12.38
N ILE A 112 -23.57 -27.53 12.21
CA ILE A 112 -23.96 -27.04 10.88
C ILE A 112 -22.75 -26.80 9.95
N TYR A 113 -21.63 -26.35 10.52
CA TYR A 113 -20.42 -26.12 9.74
C TYR A 113 -19.69 -27.42 9.35
N ARG A 114 -19.93 -28.52 10.09
CA ARG A 114 -19.39 -29.85 9.76
C ARG A 114 -20.09 -30.47 8.57
N LEU A 115 -21.33 -30.05 8.25
CA LEU A 115 -22.06 -30.51 7.07
C LEU A 115 -21.46 -30.03 5.73
N GLY A 116 -20.45 -29.15 5.77
CA GLY A 116 -19.76 -28.66 4.59
C GLY A 116 -20.75 -28.07 3.57
N ARG A 117 -20.80 -28.61 2.35
CA ARG A 117 -21.73 -28.18 1.29
C ARG A 117 -23.21 -28.49 1.54
N PHE A 118 -23.51 -29.41 2.47
CA PHE A 118 -24.87 -29.85 2.80
C PHE A 118 -25.55 -29.01 3.89
N TYR A 119 -24.95 -27.93 4.36
CA TYR A 119 -25.49 -27.07 5.42
C TYR A 119 -26.89 -26.49 5.13
N ARG A 120 -27.32 -26.47 3.85
CA ARG A 120 -28.66 -26.03 3.42
C ARG A 120 -29.73 -27.12 3.58
N PHE A 121 -29.33 -28.39 3.59
CA PHE A 121 -30.25 -29.53 3.56
C PHE A 121 -31.20 -29.61 4.77
N PRO A 122 -30.77 -29.42 6.02
CA PRO A 122 -31.68 -29.44 7.17
C PRO A 122 -32.80 -28.39 7.05
N GLY A 123 -32.49 -27.18 6.61
CA GLY A 123 -33.48 -26.13 6.42
C GLY A 123 -34.48 -26.49 5.30
N ALA A 124 -34.00 -27.01 4.16
CA ALA A 124 -34.84 -27.46 3.08
C ALA A 124 -35.81 -28.56 3.49
N LEU A 125 -35.30 -29.55 4.26
CA LEU A 125 -36.11 -30.66 4.77
C LEU A 125 -37.21 -30.18 5.71
N VAL A 126 -36.88 -29.31 6.65
CA VAL A 126 -37.84 -28.75 7.61
C VAL A 126 -38.93 -27.95 6.90
N MET A 127 -38.53 -27.06 5.97
CA MET A 127 -39.50 -26.27 5.22
C MET A 127 -40.39 -27.11 4.32
N TRP A 128 -39.83 -28.17 3.71
CA TRP A 128 -40.65 -29.16 2.98
C TRP A 128 -41.63 -29.86 3.91
N ALA A 129 -41.20 -30.37 5.07
CA ALA A 129 -42.06 -31.06 6.02
C ALA A 129 -43.21 -30.15 6.51
N ILE A 130 -42.94 -28.86 6.73
CA ILE A 130 -43.95 -27.87 7.09
C ILE A 130 -44.98 -27.69 5.94
N ALA A 131 -44.50 -27.44 4.70
CA ALA A 131 -45.37 -27.26 3.57
C ALA A 131 -46.25 -28.49 3.35
N TYR A 132 -45.68 -29.68 3.47
CA TYR A 132 -46.42 -30.95 3.31
C TYR A 132 -47.46 -31.17 4.42
N THR A 133 -47.09 -30.98 5.72
CA THR A 133 -48.06 -31.12 6.81
C THR A 133 -49.17 -30.06 6.74
N GLN A 134 -48.84 -28.84 6.33
CA GLN A 134 -49.85 -27.80 6.09
C GLN A 134 -50.81 -28.18 4.95
N ALA A 135 -50.32 -28.79 3.88
CA ALA A 135 -51.15 -29.28 2.80
C ALA A 135 -52.10 -30.42 3.27
N LEU A 136 -51.60 -31.35 4.12
CA LEU A 136 -52.42 -32.42 4.67
C LEU A 136 -53.60 -31.94 5.52
N VAL A 137 -53.39 -30.86 6.28
CA VAL A 137 -54.45 -30.30 7.17
C VAL A 137 -55.29 -29.21 6.48
N SER A 138 -55.00 -28.89 5.22
CA SER A 138 -55.66 -27.79 4.47
C SER A 138 -57.19 -28.02 4.27
N HIS A 139 -57.65 -29.28 4.29
CA HIS A 139 -59.07 -29.60 4.12
C HIS A 139 -59.94 -29.16 5.33
N TRP A 140 -59.33 -28.84 6.48
CA TRP A 140 -60.05 -28.33 7.64
C TRP A 140 -60.14 -26.79 7.69
N TYR A 141 -59.46 -26.11 6.73
CA TYR A 141 -59.44 -24.63 6.63
C TYR A 141 -60.27 -24.16 5.42
N SER A 142 -60.52 -22.85 5.41
CA SER A 142 -61.09 -22.19 4.24
C SER A 142 -60.20 -22.31 3.00
N ALA A 143 -60.75 -22.11 1.80
CA ALA A 143 -60.06 -22.23 0.53
C ALA A 143 -58.74 -21.46 0.43
N ASP A 144 -58.52 -20.44 1.27
CA ASP A 144 -57.32 -19.59 1.21
C ASP A 144 -56.11 -20.19 1.95
N ALA A 145 -56.29 -21.25 2.74
CA ALA A 145 -55.21 -21.88 3.50
C ALA A 145 -54.09 -22.51 2.61
N TRP A 146 -54.39 -22.82 1.37
CA TRP A 146 -53.43 -23.36 0.40
C TRP A 146 -52.27 -22.37 0.11
N ALA A 147 -52.55 -21.07 0.15
CA ALA A 147 -51.53 -20.05 -0.14
C ALA A 147 -50.33 -20.14 0.83
N PHE A 148 -50.57 -20.57 2.08
CA PHE A 148 -49.51 -20.76 3.06
C PHE A 148 -48.49 -21.81 2.66
N CYS A 149 -48.91 -22.87 1.94
CA CYS A 149 -48.01 -23.91 1.42
C CYS A 149 -46.98 -23.32 0.46
N PHE A 150 -47.41 -22.45 -0.45
CA PHE A 150 -46.55 -21.81 -1.42
C PHE A 150 -45.65 -20.72 -0.75
N VAL A 151 -46.16 -20.03 0.27
CA VAL A 151 -45.34 -19.07 1.06
C VAL A 151 -44.15 -19.80 1.66
N PHE A 152 -44.31 -20.98 2.24
CA PHE A 152 -43.18 -21.76 2.79
C PHE A 152 -42.18 -22.14 1.71
N VAL A 153 -42.62 -22.49 0.52
CA VAL A 153 -41.71 -22.76 -0.61
C VAL A 153 -40.91 -21.52 -0.98
N LEU A 154 -41.58 -20.38 -1.11
CA LEU A 154 -40.95 -19.09 -1.43
C LEU A 154 -39.95 -18.65 -0.38
N VAL A 155 -40.34 -18.72 0.89
CA VAL A 155 -39.47 -18.37 2.01
C VAL A 155 -38.22 -19.27 2.04
N SER A 156 -38.40 -20.57 1.79
CA SER A 156 -37.25 -21.49 1.73
C SER A 156 -36.29 -21.17 0.58
N LEU A 157 -36.79 -20.82 -0.61
CA LEU A 157 -35.97 -20.41 -1.74
C LEU A 157 -35.16 -19.13 -1.45
N LEU A 158 -35.81 -18.15 -0.80
CA LEU A 158 -35.19 -16.91 -0.42
C LEU A 158 -34.06 -17.11 0.62
N ILE A 159 -34.33 -17.90 1.66
CA ILE A 159 -33.43 -18.12 2.79
C ILE A 159 -32.27 -19.03 2.40
N LEU A 160 -32.55 -20.14 1.72
CA LEU A 160 -31.56 -21.17 1.45
C LEU A 160 -30.61 -20.77 0.31
N ARG A 161 -30.99 -19.81 -0.53
CA ARG A 161 -30.14 -19.28 -1.62
C ARG A 161 -29.48 -20.39 -2.44
N MET A 162 -30.26 -21.43 -2.76
CA MET A 162 -29.77 -22.55 -3.56
C MET A 162 -29.53 -22.11 -5.01
N GLY A 163 -28.59 -22.78 -5.70
CA GLY A 163 -28.42 -22.56 -7.14
C GLY A 163 -29.70 -22.94 -7.91
N VAL A 164 -29.88 -22.40 -9.14
CA VAL A 164 -31.12 -22.56 -9.91
C VAL A 164 -31.55 -24.00 -10.06
N LEU A 165 -30.64 -24.91 -10.43
CA LEU A 165 -30.95 -26.33 -10.61
C LEU A 165 -31.41 -26.99 -9.31
N ALA A 166 -30.77 -26.70 -8.21
CA ALA A 166 -31.16 -27.22 -6.88
C ALA A 166 -32.51 -26.64 -6.44
N SER A 167 -32.77 -25.36 -6.72
CA SER A 167 -34.07 -24.72 -6.46
C SER A 167 -35.19 -25.29 -7.29
N LEU A 168 -34.96 -25.54 -8.59
CA LEU A 168 -35.92 -26.20 -9.43
C LEU A 168 -36.26 -27.64 -8.98
N GLY A 169 -35.22 -28.41 -8.65
CA GLY A 169 -35.42 -29.76 -8.09
C GLY A 169 -36.21 -29.72 -6.79
N TYR A 170 -35.92 -28.76 -5.91
CA TYR A 170 -36.65 -28.57 -4.66
C TYR A 170 -38.12 -28.16 -4.90
N ILE A 171 -38.39 -27.22 -5.83
CA ILE A 171 -39.75 -26.83 -6.20
C ILE A 171 -40.54 -28.03 -6.73
N VAL A 172 -39.96 -28.80 -7.65
CA VAL A 172 -40.61 -30.00 -8.20
C VAL A 172 -40.92 -30.97 -7.07
N LEU A 173 -39.98 -31.25 -6.16
CA LEU A 173 -40.18 -32.16 -5.03
C LEU A 173 -41.34 -31.68 -4.14
N VAL A 174 -41.31 -30.40 -3.73
CA VAL A 174 -42.32 -29.85 -2.83
C VAL A 174 -43.69 -29.79 -3.52
N VAL A 175 -43.77 -29.23 -4.70
CA VAL A 175 -45.04 -29.09 -5.43
C VAL A 175 -45.69 -30.44 -5.70
N THR A 176 -44.94 -31.44 -6.17
CA THR A 176 -45.48 -32.78 -6.39
C THR A 176 -45.96 -33.43 -5.08
N SER A 177 -45.25 -33.23 -3.98
CA SER A 177 -45.64 -33.78 -2.67
C SER A 177 -46.91 -33.13 -2.09
N ILE A 178 -47.12 -31.82 -2.31
CA ILE A 178 -48.29 -31.10 -1.78
C ILE A 178 -49.49 -31.15 -2.73
N TRP A 179 -49.29 -31.47 -4.03
CA TRP A 179 -50.35 -31.44 -5.06
C TRP A 179 -51.52 -32.37 -4.72
N SER A 180 -51.23 -33.63 -4.39
CA SER A 180 -52.25 -34.62 -4.05
C SER A 180 -53.08 -34.25 -2.82
N PRO A 181 -52.47 -33.86 -1.66
CA PRO A 181 -53.22 -33.39 -0.48
C PRO A 181 -54.11 -32.18 -0.78
N LEU A 182 -53.58 -31.19 -1.51
CA LEU A 182 -54.33 -29.96 -1.80
C LEU A 182 -55.51 -30.22 -2.74
N ARG A 183 -55.35 -31.12 -3.72
CA ARG A 183 -56.43 -31.55 -4.61
C ARG A 183 -57.53 -32.33 -3.87
N GLN A 184 -57.14 -33.20 -2.92
CA GLN A 184 -58.08 -33.89 -2.04
C GLN A 184 -58.87 -32.93 -1.13
N ALA A 185 -58.24 -31.78 -0.77
CA ALA A 185 -58.89 -30.71 -0.04
C ALA A 185 -59.86 -29.86 -0.88
N GLY A 186 -60.06 -30.23 -2.17
CA GLY A 186 -61.01 -29.56 -3.05
C GLY A 186 -60.50 -28.31 -3.76
N LEU A 187 -59.17 -28.07 -3.80
CA LEU A 187 -58.58 -26.94 -4.53
C LEU A 187 -58.67 -27.16 -6.04
N PRO A 188 -59.16 -26.17 -6.82
CA PRO A 188 -59.09 -26.21 -8.27
C PRO A 188 -57.66 -26.24 -8.81
N ASP A 189 -57.41 -26.98 -9.88
CA ASP A 189 -56.10 -27.10 -10.53
C ASP A 189 -55.56 -25.72 -11.02
N SER A 190 -56.46 -24.75 -11.30
CA SER A 190 -56.09 -23.38 -11.67
C SER A 190 -55.32 -22.63 -10.56
N TYR A 191 -55.64 -22.86 -9.30
CA TYR A 191 -54.95 -22.26 -8.16
C TYR A 191 -53.56 -22.87 -7.97
N LEU A 192 -53.45 -24.17 -8.14
CA LEU A 192 -52.19 -24.91 -8.07
C LEU A 192 -51.22 -24.46 -9.17
N THR A 193 -51.72 -24.31 -10.42
CA THR A 193 -50.93 -23.81 -11.55
C THR A 193 -50.50 -22.37 -11.35
N SER A 194 -51.37 -21.50 -10.82
CA SER A 194 -51.06 -20.12 -10.51
C SER A 194 -49.96 -20.00 -9.44
N GLY A 195 -50.05 -20.79 -8.36
CA GLY A 195 -49.04 -20.88 -7.33
C GLY A 195 -47.68 -21.30 -7.87
N LEU A 196 -47.66 -22.29 -8.79
CA LEU A 196 -46.43 -22.72 -9.45
C LEU A 196 -45.83 -21.61 -10.32
N VAL A 197 -46.62 -20.91 -11.12
CA VAL A 197 -46.14 -19.80 -11.97
C VAL A 197 -45.55 -18.69 -11.14
N VAL A 198 -46.21 -18.27 -10.06
CA VAL A 198 -45.69 -17.25 -9.13
C VAL A 198 -44.37 -17.70 -8.50
N THR A 199 -44.30 -18.99 -8.08
CA THR A 199 -43.07 -19.53 -7.47
C THR A 199 -41.91 -19.52 -8.47
N LEU A 200 -42.12 -19.87 -9.72
CA LEU A 200 -41.09 -19.84 -10.77
C LEU A 200 -40.66 -18.40 -11.11
N ALA A 201 -41.63 -17.47 -11.20
CA ALA A 201 -41.32 -16.06 -11.46
C ALA A 201 -40.46 -15.48 -10.35
N LEU A 202 -40.78 -15.77 -9.08
CA LEU A 202 -39.98 -15.32 -7.94
C LEU A 202 -38.61 -15.99 -7.84
N LEU A 203 -38.51 -17.27 -8.27
CA LEU A 203 -37.21 -17.94 -8.39
C LEU A 203 -36.29 -17.16 -9.33
N ILE A 204 -36.78 -16.75 -10.49
CA ILE A 204 -36.03 -15.98 -11.48
C ILE A 204 -35.55 -14.63 -10.84
N ALA A 205 -36.47 -13.93 -10.14
CA ALA A 205 -36.16 -12.68 -9.47
C ALA A 205 -35.07 -12.87 -8.41
N PHE A 206 -35.17 -13.88 -7.53
CA PHE A 206 -34.17 -14.15 -6.51
C PHE A 206 -32.82 -14.54 -7.09
N GLN A 207 -32.79 -15.35 -8.15
CA GLN A 207 -31.56 -15.71 -8.82
C GLN A 207 -30.89 -14.49 -9.47
N SER A 208 -31.68 -13.58 -10.02
CA SER A 208 -31.16 -12.31 -10.57
C SER A 208 -30.50 -11.46 -9.50
N VAL A 209 -31.13 -11.32 -8.33
CA VAL A 209 -30.56 -10.59 -7.18
C VAL A 209 -29.30 -11.27 -6.66
N HIS A 210 -29.31 -12.62 -6.59
CA HIS A 210 -28.12 -13.37 -6.16
C HIS A 210 -26.95 -13.17 -7.13
N HIS A 211 -27.21 -13.28 -8.43
CA HIS A 211 -26.22 -13.06 -9.47
C HIS A 211 -25.65 -11.62 -9.44
N TYR A 212 -26.52 -10.62 -9.24
CA TYR A 212 -26.10 -9.23 -9.06
C TYR A 212 -25.20 -9.07 -7.82
N SER A 213 -25.56 -9.72 -6.71
CA SER A 213 -24.77 -9.66 -5.47
C SER A 213 -23.36 -10.24 -5.66
N ILE A 214 -23.22 -11.33 -6.42
CA ILE A 214 -21.91 -11.92 -6.75
C ILE A 214 -21.11 -10.93 -7.59
N ARG A 215 -21.68 -10.38 -8.67
CA ARG A 215 -20.97 -9.42 -9.52
C ARG A 215 -20.49 -8.19 -8.74
N ARG A 216 -21.36 -7.64 -7.90
CA ARG A 216 -21.02 -6.50 -7.05
C ARG A 216 -19.85 -6.83 -6.10
N PHE A 217 -19.89 -8.00 -5.48
CA PHE A 217 -18.79 -8.47 -4.62
C PHE A 217 -17.47 -8.57 -5.39
N LEU A 218 -17.48 -9.15 -6.59
CA LEU A 218 -16.28 -9.27 -7.43
C LEU A 218 -15.71 -7.90 -7.82
N GLN A 219 -16.57 -6.96 -8.21
CA GLN A 219 -16.16 -5.59 -8.52
C GLN A 219 -15.55 -4.87 -7.29
N GLU A 220 -16.15 -5.07 -6.12
CA GLU A 220 -15.65 -4.50 -4.87
C GLU A 220 -14.25 -5.04 -4.52
N GLN A 221 -14.03 -6.36 -4.64
CA GLN A 221 -12.74 -6.98 -4.39
C GLN A 221 -11.67 -6.51 -5.39
N GLU A 222 -12.02 -6.41 -6.67
CA GLU A 222 -11.10 -5.91 -7.69
C GLU A 222 -10.70 -4.45 -7.45
N SER A 223 -11.68 -3.60 -7.09
CA SER A 223 -11.41 -2.21 -6.72
C SER A 223 -10.47 -2.09 -5.51
N LEU A 224 -10.70 -2.89 -4.47
CA LEU A 224 -9.84 -2.94 -3.28
C LEU A 224 -8.42 -3.41 -3.62
N ARG A 225 -8.29 -4.38 -4.52
CA ARG A 225 -6.99 -4.85 -5.00
C ARG A 225 -6.23 -3.74 -5.72
N GLN A 226 -6.88 -3.08 -6.68
CA GLN A 226 -6.28 -1.97 -7.41
C GLN A 226 -5.86 -0.82 -6.47
N GLN A 227 -6.68 -0.49 -5.47
CA GLN A 227 -6.31 0.50 -4.46
C GLN A 227 -5.07 0.11 -3.67
N ARG A 228 -4.94 -1.16 -3.26
CA ARG A 228 -3.74 -1.67 -2.56
C ARG A 228 -2.50 -1.58 -3.45
N GLU A 229 -2.59 -2.01 -4.71
CA GLU A 229 -1.49 -1.93 -5.68
C GLU A 229 -1.02 -0.47 -5.89
N VAL A 230 -1.97 0.48 -5.99
CA VAL A 230 -1.64 1.91 -6.10
C VAL A 230 -0.97 2.45 -4.83
N ILE A 231 -1.45 2.05 -3.65
CA ILE A 231 -0.83 2.46 -2.38
C ILE A 231 0.58 1.89 -2.27
N GLU A 232 0.77 0.62 -2.57
CA GLU A 232 2.07 -0.05 -2.56
C GLU A 232 3.04 0.62 -3.53
N LEU A 233 2.61 0.89 -4.77
CA LEU A 233 3.40 1.62 -5.75
C LEU A 233 3.79 3.03 -5.24
N ARG A 234 2.86 3.75 -4.62
CA ARG A 234 3.14 5.07 -4.04
C ARG A 234 4.17 4.99 -2.91
N MET A 235 4.11 3.96 -2.04
CA MET A 235 5.09 3.75 -0.99
C MET A 235 6.48 3.49 -1.58
N VAL A 236 6.59 2.59 -2.57
CA VAL A 236 7.86 2.30 -3.25
C VAL A 236 8.44 3.55 -3.90
N ILE A 237 7.61 4.33 -4.62
CA ILE A 237 8.06 5.59 -5.23
C ILE A 237 8.51 6.58 -4.15
N ALA A 238 7.76 6.72 -3.05
CA ALA A 238 8.12 7.63 -1.96
C ALA A 238 9.46 7.25 -1.31
N ASP A 239 9.70 5.96 -1.10
CA ASP A 239 10.97 5.46 -0.55
C ASP A 239 12.14 5.68 -1.53
N GLN A 240 11.94 5.48 -2.83
CA GLN A 240 12.96 5.79 -3.84
C GLN A 240 13.26 7.29 -3.94
N ILE A 241 12.24 8.14 -3.87
CA ILE A 241 12.42 9.60 -3.86
C ILE A 241 13.20 10.03 -2.62
N ARG A 242 12.99 9.42 -1.45
CA ARG A 242 13.77 9.71 -0.23
C ARG A 242 15.27 9.46 -0.41
N LEU A 243 15.66 8.50 -1.24
CA LEU A 243 17.09 8.25 -1.54
C LEU A 243 17.70 9.32 -2.46
N LEU A 244 16.87 10.07 -3.20
CA LEU A 244 17.32 11.14 -4.09
C LEU A 244 17.40 12.51 -3.42
N ILE A 245 16.77 12.64 -2.25
CA ILE A 245 16.73 13.91 -1.50
C ILE A 245 17.62 13.78 -0.23
N PRO A 246 18.59 14.66 0.01
CA PRO A 246 19.38 14.66 1.23
C PRO A 246 18.50 14.69 2.48
N LYS A 247 18.89 13.95 3.53
CA LYS A 247 18.10 13.82 4.77
C LYS A 247 17.74 15.18 5.39
N VAL A 248 18.64 16.13 5.37
CA VAL A 248 18.39 17.47 5.91
C VAL A 248 17.26 18.19 5.19
N ILE A 249 17.14 18.01 3.89
CA ILE A 249 16.06 18.59 3.09
C ILE A 249 14.73 17.88 3.39
N ALA A 250 14.76 16.54 3.51
CA ALA A 250 13.58 15.77 3.89
C ALA A 250 13.06 16.20 5.28
N LYS A 251 13.94 16.32 6.27
CA LYS A 251 13.60 16.85 7.60
C LYS A 251 13.03 18.28 7.54
N ARG A 252 13.56 19.14 6.68
CA ARG A 252 13.03 20.51 6.47
C ARG A 252 11.61 20.49 5.90
N ILE A 253 11.34 19.62 4.93
CA ILE A 253 9.99 19.42 4.37
C ILE A 253 9.02 18.93 5.45
N GLU A 254 9.41 17.90 6.21
CA GLU A 254 8.61 17.34 7.31
C GLU A 254 8.28 18.39 8.36
N ARG A 255 9.25 19.22 8.74
CA ARG A 255 9.05 20.34 9.68
C ARG A 255 8.07 21.38 9.16
N LEU A 256 8.20 21.78 7.89
CA LEU A 256 7.29 22.75 7.26
C LEU A 256 5.84 22.19 7.19
N VAL A 257 5.67 20.90 6.96
CA VAL A 257 4.35 20.27 7.00
C VAL A 257 3.78 20.27 8.42
N ALA A 258 4.58 19.90 9.41
CA ALA A 258 4.13 19.75 10.79
C ALA A 258 3.84 21.12 11.46
N GLU A 259 4.73 22.11 11.30
CA GLU A 259 4.64 23.39 12.01
C GLU A 259 3.74 24.42 11.30
N SER A 260 3.77 24.44 9.96
CA SER A 260 3.05 25.44 9.17
C SER A 260 1.73 24.94 8.60
N GLY A 261 1.39 23.66 8.78
CA GLY A 261 0.18 23.04 8.20
C GLY A 261 0.14 23.07 6.67
N LEU A 262 1.30 23.30 6.03
CA LEU A 262 1.40 23.35 4.56
C LEU A 262 1.18 21.95 3.96
N GLY A 263 0.45 21.90 2.86
CA GLY A 263 0.40 20.68 2.05
C GLY A 263 1.81 20.31 1.54
N VAL A 264 2.13 19.01 1.47
CA VAL A 264 3.46 18.47 1.11
C VAL A 264 4.07 19.13 -0.13
N ARG A 265 3.28 19.38 -1.19
CA ARG A 265 3.76 20.03 -2.41
C ARG A 265 4.28 21.46 -2.17
N ARG A 266 3.58 22.24 -1.33
CA ARG A 266 4.00 23.62 -0.99
C ARG A 266 5.22 23.61 -0.07
N ALA A 267 5.24 22.72 0.92
CA ALA A 267 6.37 22.53 1.79
C ALA A 267 7.64 22.14 1.03
N MET A 268 7.53 21.23 0.06
CA MET A 268 8.61 20.84 -0.83
C MET A 268 9.10 22.01 -1.70
N SER A 269 8.20 22.75 -2.32
CA SER A 269 8.56 23.94 -3.10
C SER A 269 9.30 24.98 -2.26
N GLN A 270 8.84 25.22 -1.02
CA GLN A 270 9.47 26.17 -0.11
C GLN A 270 10.83 25.66 0.41
N ALA A 271 10.96 24.38 0.75
CA ALA A 271 12.21 23.78 1.24
C ALA A 271 13.33 23.79 0.17
N LEU A 272 12.95 23.75 -1.10
CA LEU A 272 13.86 23.72 -2.24
C LEU A 272 14.12 25.10 -2.86
N GLN A 273 13.41 26.14 -2.41
CA GLN A 273 13.58 27.48 -2.96
C GLN A 273 15.01 28.00 -2.71
N PRO A 274 15.70 28.54 -3.73
CA PRO A 274 17.00 29.14 -3.55
C PRO A 274 16.96 30.30 -2.55
N GLU A 275 17.84 30.25 -1.55
CA GLU A 275 18.00 31.30 -0.53
C GLU A 275 19.47 31.56 -0.20
N GLN A 276 19.80 32.78 0.19
CA GLN A 276 21.16 33.13 0.60
C GLN A 276 21.37 32.79 2.08
N LYS A 277 22.38 31.93 2.36
CA LYS A 277 22.73 31.48 3.70
C LYS A 277 24.21 31.57 3.95
N GLN A 278 24.58 31.65 5.24
CA GLN A 278 25.95 31.39 5.68
C GLN A 278 26.14 29.86 5.69
N VAL A 279 27.10 29.36 4.94
CA VAL A 279 27.40 27.94 4.84
C VAL A 279 28.83 27.61 5.20
N VAL A 280 29.03 26.35 5.62
CA VAL A 280 30.36 25.75 5.65
C VAL A 280 30.41 24.77 4.48
N CYS A 281 31.42 24.91 3.64
CA CYS A 281 31.68 24.06 2.48
C CYS A 281 32.84 23.11 2.77
N LEU A 282 32.63 21.84 2.52
CA LEU A 282 33.64 20.78 2.47
C LEU A 282 33.86 20.39 1.02
N HIS A 283 35.11 20.34 0.62
CA HIS A 283 35.50 20.00 -0.75
C HIS A 283 36.68 19.01 -0.70
N THR A 284 36.61 17.94 -1.47
CA THR A 284 37.69 16.96 -1.59
C THR A 284 37.68 16.31 -2.95
N ASP A 285 38.86 16.16 -3.53
CA ASP A 285 39.07 15.60 -4.87
C ASP A 285 40.15 14.51 -4.84
N ILE A 286 40.06 13.49 -5.71
CA ILE A 286 41.03 12.40 -5.77
C ILE A 286 42.23 12.83 -6.61
N ARG A 287 43.42 12.80 -6.03
CA ARG A 287 44.66 13.11 -6.74
C ARG A 287 45.04 12.01 -7.68
N GLY A 288 45.19 12.36 -8.97
CA GLY A 288 45.58 11.39 -10.02
C GLY A 288 44.48 10.42 -10.43
N TYR A 289 43.20 10.74 -10.14
CA TYR A 289 42.02 9.93 -10.40
C TYR A 289 42.02 9.36 -11.85
N THR A 290 42.08 10.22 -12.87
CA THR A 290 42.05 9.81 -14.27
C THR A 290 43.08 8.71 -14.57
N ARG A 291 44.31 8.90 -14.11
CA ARG A 291 45.38 7.93 -14.30
C ARG A 291 45.10 6.62 -13.57
N SER A 292 44.58 6.67 -12.35
CA SER A 292 44.28 5.47 -11.57
C SER A 292 43.16 4.64 -12.16
N VAL A 293 42.11 5.31 -12.70
CA VAL A 293 40.97 4.67 -13.39
C VAL A 293 41.42 4.05 -14.72
N GLU A 294 42.25 4.73 -15.49
CA GLU A 294 42.81 4.17 -16.74
C GLU A 294 43.70 2.94 -16.51
N GLN A 295 44.28 2.81 -15.33
CA GLN A 295 45.17 1.68 -14.98
C GLN A 295 44.43 0.48 -14.41
N SER A 296 43.23 0.66 -13.82
CA SER A 296 42.49 -0.43 -13.17
C SER A 296 41.02 -0.15 -13.03
N ASP A 297 40.16 -0.91 -13.70
CA ASP A 297 38.71 -0.88 -13.51
C ASP A 297 38.31 -1.28 -12.07
N GLU A 298 39.08 -2.15 -11.44
CA GLU A 298 38.87 -2.60 -10.06
C GLU A 298 39.01 -1.44 -9.04
N PHE A 299 39.77 -0.41 -9.38
CA PHE A 299 39.94 0.78 -8.53
C PHE A 299 38.62 1.46 -8.25
N LEU A 300 37.76 1.59 -9.26
CA LEU A 300 36.41 2.16 -9.08
C LEU A 300 35.53 1.29 -8.17
N GLU A 301 35.46 0.00 -8.47
CA GLU A 301 34.53 -0.90 -7.78
C GLU A 301 34.95 -1.18 -6.33
N ARG A 302 36.27 -1.41 -6.11
CA ARG A 302 36.75 -1.86 -4.81
C ARG A 302 37.23 -0.76 -3.87
N ALA A 303 37.57 0.42 -4.40
CA ALA A 303 38.05 1.52 -3.58
C ALA A 303 37.13 2.76 -3.63
N VAL A 304 36.90 3.33 -4.82
CA VAL A 304 36.24 4.64 -4.95
C VAL A 304 34.76 4.59 -4.61
N ILE A 305 33.99 3.62 -5.14
CA ILE A 305 32.54 3.53 -4.91
C ILE A 305 32.24 3.25 -3.44
N PRO A 306 32.86 2.28 -2.75
CA PRO A 306 32.66 2.07 -1.32
C PRO A 306 33.05 3.30 -0.48
N GLU A 307 34.18 3.95 -0.77
CA GLU A 307 34.61 5.15 -0.08
C GLU A 307 33.57 6.28 -0.20
N ILE A 308 33.15 6.62 -1.41
CA ILE A 308 32.16 7.68 -1.66
C ILE A 308 30.83 7.36 -0.98
N THR A 309 30.40 6.10 -0.99
CA THR A 309 29.17 5.67 -0.32
C THR A 309 29.22 5.93 1.17
N LEU A 310 30.35 5.58 1.82
CA LEU A 310 30.56 5.84 3.23
C LEU A 310 30.67 7.35 3.51
N MET A 311 31.36 8.10 2.66
CA MET A 311 31.48 9.55 2.79
C MET A 311 30.13 10.24 2.70
N ASN A 312 29.29 9.91 1.71
CA ASN A 312 27.95 10.46 1.58
C ASN A 312 27.11 10.19 2.83
N LYS A 313 27.18 8.97 3.36
CA LYS A 313 26.45 8.62 4.60
C LYS A 313 26.89 9.47 5.80
N ILE A 314 28.19 9.68 5.98
CA ILE A 314 28.70 10.51 7.08
C ILE A 314 28.21 11.95 6.97
N ILE A 315 28.32 12.53 5.77
CA ILE A 315 27.86 13.90 5.53
C ILE A 315 26.36 14.03 5.82
N ASP A 316 25.58 13.07 5.36
CA ASP A 316 24.13 13.04 5.54
C ASP A 316 23.73 12.80 7.01
N ASP A 317 24.47 11.97 7.75
CA ASP A 317 24.27 11.74 9.19
C ASP A 317 24.63 12.98 10.05
N LEU A 318 25.48 13.87 9.52
CA LEU A 318 25.84 15.16 10.14
C LEU A 318 24.97 16.33 9.61
N ASP A 319 23.83 16.05 8.99
CA ASP A 319 22.91 17.01 8.38
C ASP A 319 23.58 17.92 7.32
N GLY A 320 24.58 17.42 6.62
CA GLY A 320 25.16 18.06 5.45
C GLY A 320 24.43 17.65 4.16
N VAL A 321 24.64 18.41 3.10
CA VAL A 321 24.14 18.11 1.76
C VAL A 321 25.31 17.69 0.88
N PRO A 322 25.49 16.38 0.62
CA PRO A 322 26.56 15.90 -0.24
C PRO A 322 26.24 16.10 -1.72
N ARG A 323 27.25 16.40 -2.51
CA ARG A 323 27.18 16.51 -3.96
C ARG A 323 28.42 15.88 -4.60
N LYS A 324 28.20 14.92 -5.47
CA LYS A 324 29.28 14.29 -6.23
C LYS A 324 29.35 14.91 -7.64
N ILE A 325 30.53 15.30 -8.07
CA ILE A 325 30.82 15.87 -9.41
C ILE A 325 32.06 15.14 -9.97
N GLY A 326 31.87 14.09 -10.73
CA GLY A 326 33.00 13.22 -11.14
C GLY A 326 33.62 12.51 -9.92
N ASP A 327 34.90 12.70 -9.67
CA ASP A 327 35.65 12.21 -8.51
C ASP A 327 35.67 13.20 -7.32
N LEU A 328 35.23 14.42 -7.58
CA LEU A 328 35.04 15.46 -6.58
C LEU A 328 33.84 15.14 -5.69
N LEU A 329 34.03 15.18 -4.38
CA LEU A 329 32.96 15.25 -3.41
C LEU A 329 32.92 16.64 -2.80
N PHE A 330 31.80 17.31 -2.98
CA PHE A 330 31.46 18.58 -2.39
C PHE A 330 30.32 18.39 -1.37
N ALA A 331 30.38 19.08 -0.24
CA ALA A 331 29.27 19.10 0.70
C ALA A 331 29.12 20.50 1.31
N TYR A 332 27.92 20.84 1.75
CA TYR A 332 27.69 22.06 2.51
C TYR A 332 26.80 21.81 3.72
N PHE A 333 26.96 22.65 4.75
CA PHE A 333 26.19 22.67 5.98
C PHE A 333 25.56 24.06 6.09
N ASP A 334 24.22 24.16 6.18
CA ASP A 334 23.44 25.41 6.01
C ASP A 334 22.46 25.69 7.16
N GLU A 335 22.70 25.12 8.35
CA GLU A 335 21.90 25.45 9.55
C GLU A 335 22.09 26.91 9.95
N SER A 336 21.13 27.47 10.69
CA SER A 336 21.18 28.86 11.18
C SER A 336 22.38 29.16 12.08
N ASP A 337 22.81 28.16 12.86
CA ASP A 337 23.98 28.26 13.74
C ASP A 337 25.25 27.93 12.95
N GLN A 338 26.05 28.99 12.70
CA GLN A 338 27.32 28.86 11.99
C GLN A 338 28.37 28.06 12.74
N GLN A 339 28.40 28.14 14.09
CA GLN A 339 29.34 27.38 14.89
C GLN A 339 29.02 25.89 14.83
N LYS A 340 27.75 25.54 14.84
CA LYS A 340 27.28 24.16 14.66
C LYS A 340 27.67 23.63 13.28
N ASN A 341 27.49 24.44 12.22
CA ASN A 341 27.93 24.09 10.88
C ASN A 341 29.43 23.88 10.79
N ALA A 342 30.22 24.73 11.48
CA ALA A 342 31.68 24.61 11.50
C ALA A 342 32.14 23.31 12.20
N LEU A 343 31.52 22.98 13.32
CA LEU A 343 31.83 21.73 14.03
C LEU A 343 31.47 20.50 13.20
N ARG A 344 30.27 20.50 12.59
CA ARG A 344 29.83 19.41 11.72
C ARG A 344 30.73 19.24 10.50
N GLY A 345 31.10 20.35 9.85
CA GLY A 345 32.02 20.35 8.72
C GLY A 345 33.40 19.78 9.08
N LEU A 346 33.97 20.18 10.26
CA LEU A 346 35.24 19.65 10.73
C LEU A 346 35.13 18.15 11.08
N LEU A 347 34.08 17.75 11.80
CA LEU A 347 33.83 16.35 12.15
C LEU A 347 33.67 15.49 10.92
N ALA A 348 32.92 15.98 9.92
CA ALA A 348 32.79 15.31 8.61
C ALA A 348 34.19 15.14 7.98
N ALA A 349 34.96 16.21 7.84
CA ALA A 349 36.27 16.15 7.19
C ALA A 349 37.24 15.16 7.87
N ILE A 350 37.26 15.12 9.23
CA ILE A 350 38.05 14.16 9.97
C ILE A 350 37.63 12.74 9.71
N ASN A 351 36.31 12.43 9.82
CA ASN A 351 35.80 11.11 9.60
C ASN A 351 36.03 10.65 8.14
N LEU A 352 35.86 11.55 7.16
CA LEU A 352 36.15 11.27 5.78
C LEU A 352 37.64 10.93 5.56
N SER A 353 38.53 11.66 6.18
CA SER A 353 39.97 11.37 6.11
C SER A 353 40.32 10.01 6.71
N LEU A 354 39.77 9.71 7.90
CA LEU A 354 39.97 8.40 8.54
C LEU A 354 39.41 7.23 7.69
N ILE A 355 38.28 7.43 7.01
CA ILE A 355 37.74 6.43 6.08
C ILE A 355 38.66 6.23 4.89
N SER A 356 39.17 7.29 4.25
CA SER A 356 40.12 7.17 3.15
C SER A 356 41.37 6.39 3.58
N GLN A 357 41.88 6.64 4.81
CA GLN A 357 43.00 5.88 5.36
C GLN A 357 42.64 4.40 5.56
N SER A 358 41.47 4.10 6.12
CA SER A 358 41.00 2.73 6.34
C SER A 358 40.81 1.96 5.04
N VAL A 359 40.19 2.59 4.01
CA VAL A 359 40.03 1.98 2.68
C VAL A 359 41.41 1.67 2.06
N ASN A 360 42.36 2.61 2.14
CA ASN A 360 43.70 2.42 1.63
C ASN A 360 44.46 1.29 2.34
N GLN A 361 44.11 0.96 3.58
CA GLN A 361 44.70 -0.15 4.33
C GLN A 361 44.06 -1.51 4.03
N SER A 362 42.80 -1.50 3.60
CA SER A 362 41.97 -2.70 3.44
C SER A 362 41.90 -3.20 1.99
N THR A 363 42.41 -2.46 1.01
CA THR A 363 42.36 -2.81 -0.42
C THR A 363 43.75 -2.92 -1.01
N ASP A 364 43.95 -3.90 -1.92
CA ASP A 364 45.15 -4.00 -2.73
C ASP A 364 45.13 -3.04 -3.95
N SER A 365 44.15 -2.14 -3.99
CA SER A 365 43.98 -1.13 -5.06
C SER A 365 44.95 0.03 -4.87
N PRO A 366 45.24 0.82 -5.93
CA PRO A 366 46.01 2.04 -5.78
C PRO A 366 45.45 2.93 -4.68
N PRO A 367 46.30 3.59 -3.84
CA PRO A 367 45.80 4.36 -2.70
C PRO A 367 45.01 5.60 -3.15
N ILE A 368 43.85 5.83 -2.55
CA ILE A 368 43.09 7.04 -2.73
C ILE A 368 43.81 8.20 -2.01
N ARG A 369 44.14 9.23 -2.76
CA ARG A 369 44.92 10.38 -2.29
C ARG A 369 44.02 11.61 -2.30
N ARG A 370 43.68 12.17 -1.11
CA ARG A 370 42.81 13.34 -0.98
C ARG A 370 43.40 14.38 -0.01
N TYR A 371 43.01 15.64 -0.24
CA TYR A 371 43.01 16.69 0.76
C TYR A 371 41.59 17.09 1.08
N PHE A 372 41.32 17.53 2.28
CA PHE A 372 40.01 17.98 2.71
C PHE A 372 40.02 19.47 2.96
N LEU A 373 39.20 20.20 2.21
CA LEU A 373 39.21 21.66 2.24
C LEU A 373 37.96 22.17 2.91
N LEU A 374 38.07 22.99 3.94
CA LEU A 374 36.99 23.58 4.68
C LEU A 374 37.02 25.09 4.61
N VAL A 375 35.94 25.67 4.13
CA VAL A 375 35.74 27.11 4.01
C VAL A 375 34.33 27.50 4.42
N CYS A 376 34.12 28.79 4.79
CA CYS A 376 32.81 29.29 5.15
C CYS A 376 32.52 30.65 4.54
N GLY A 377 31.24 30.94 4.33
CA GLY A 377 30.79 32.22 3.78
C GLY A 377 29.34 32.22 3.32
N ALA A 378 28.91 33.35 2.78
CA ALA A 378 27.57 33.46 2.19
C ALA A 378 27.49 32.74 0.81
N ALA A 379 26.51 31.91 0.67
CA ALA A 379 26.20 31.21 -0.60
C ALA A 379 24.71 31.14 -0.82
N TRP A 380 24.29 30.99 -2.06
CA TRP A 380 22.94 30.60 -2.44
C TRP A 380 22.84 29.08 -2.30
N VAL A 381 21.82 28.59 -1.59
CA VAL A 381 21.54 27.16 -1.38
C VAL A 381 20.11 26.85 -1.75
N GLY A 382 19.88 25.69 -2.35
CA GLY A 382 18.56 25.27 -2.80
C GLY A 382 18.59 24.52 -4.14
N ASN A 383 17.45 24.45 -4.80
CA ASN A 383 17.35 23.84 -6.13
C ASN A 383 17.81 24.85 -7.20
N MET A 384 18.96 24.59 -7.83
CA MET A 384 19.53 25.40 -8.90
C MET A 384 19.22 24.87 -10.30
N GLY A 385 18.58 23.69 -10.42
CA GLY A 385 18.24 23.06 -11.70
C GLY A 385 16.97 23.61 -12.39
N GLY A 386 16.28 24.57 -11.73
CA GLY A 386 14.99 25.11 -12.20
C GLY A 386 13.78 24.31 -11.75
N ASN A 387 12.59 24.92 -11.85
CA ASN A 387 11.37 24.32 -11.30
C ASN A 387 10.77 23.19 -12.16
N ASP A 388 11.09 23.16 -13.46
CA ASP A 388 10.39 22.30 -14.43
C ASP A 388 11.28 21.26 -15.12
N SER A 389 12.61 21.26 -14.88
CA SER A 389 13.53 20.38 -15.61
C SER A 389 14.23 19.33 -14.75
N SER A 390 14.85 19.72 -13.66
CA SER A 390 15.57 18.81 -12.77
C SER A 390 15.71 19.38 -11.38
N VAL A 391 15.78 18.49 -10.38
CA VAL A 391 16.10 18.88 -9.00
C VAL A 391 17.62 18.80 -8.85
N GLU A 392 18.27 19.96 -8.70
CA GLU A 392 19.70 20.05 -8.45
C GLU A 392 19.95 20.85 -7.16
N ILE A 393 19.97 20.14 -6.04
CA ILE A 393 20.19 20.75 -4.72
C ILE A 393 21.67 20.96 -4.52
N THR A 394 22.12 22.21 -4.47
CA THR A 394 23.53 22.57 -4.37
C THR A 394 23.73 23.94 -3.71
N ALA A 395 24.97 24.33 -3.52
CA ALA A 395 25.37 25.67 -3.09
C ALA A 395 26.17 26.38 -4.20
N LEU A 396 25.92 27.67 -4.40
CA LEU A 396 26.65 28.53 -5.33
C LEU A 396 27.09 29.81 -4.64
N GLY A 397 28.35 30.21 -4.81
CA GLY A 397 28.83 31.44 -4.25
C GLY A 397 30.33 31.47 -3.91
N SER A 398 30.73 32.53 -3.22
CA SER A 398 32.13 32.79 -2.86
C SER A 398 32.83 31.62 -2.14
N PRO A 399 32.23 30.96 -1.11
CA PRO A 399 32.89 29.87 -0.42
C PRO A 399 33.10 28.63 -1.32
N VAL A 400 32.17 28.35 -2.22
CA VAL A 400 32.31 27.24 -3.16
C VAL A 400 33.48 27.49 -4.12
N ASN A 401 33.53 28.70 -4.67
CA ASN A 401 34.65 29.12 -5.54
C ASN A 401 35.99 29.13 -4.78
N LEU A 402 36.03 29.60 -3.53
CA LEU A 402 37.23 29.57 -2.71
C LEU A 402 37.71 28.13 -2.51
N ALA A 403 36.83 27.21 -2.14
CA ALA A 403 37.19 25.78 -1.98
C ALA A 403 37.85 25.21 -3.25
N ALA A 404 37.29 25.51 -4.41
CA ALA A 404 37.87 25.07 -5.71
C ALA A 404 39.24 25.70 -5.98
N ARG A 405 39.46 26.99 -5.57
CA ARG A 405 40.78 27.63 -5.70
C ARG A 405 41.81 27.10 -4.71
N LEU A 406 41.39 26.74 -3.51
CA LEU A 406 42.28 26.06 -2.57
C LEU A 406 42.66 24.65 -3.10
N ASP A 407 41.78 23.97 -3.80
CA ASP A 407 42.12 22.71 -4.46
C ASP A 407 43.22 22.90 -5.51
N GLU A 408 43.16 23.98 -6.29
CA GLU A 408 44.23 24.32 -7.24
C GLU A 408 45.59 24.48 -6.53
N LEU A 409 45.61 25.11 -5.35
CA LEU A 409 46.86 25.27 -4.58
C LEU A 409 47.47 23.94 -4.14
N THR A 410 46.65 22.96 -3.78
CA THR A 410 47.16 21.65 -3.36
C THR A 410 47.89 20.90 -4.44
N LYS A 411 47.87 21.38 -5.70
CA LYS A 411 48.60 20.84 -6.84
C LYS A 411 50.06 21.35 -6.96
N HIS A 412 50.39 22.42 -6.21
CA HIS A 412 51.71 23.02 -6.22
C HIS A 412 52.67 22.27 -5.30
N ASP A 413 53.87 21.95 -5.77
CA ASP A 413 54.90 21.23 -5.03
C ASP A 413 55.24 21.93 -3.70
N ALA A 414 55.40 23.28 -3.71
CA ALA A 414 55.66 24.04 -2.51
C ALA A 414 54.59 23.84 -1.38
N PHE A 415 53.31 23.65 -1.78
CA PHE A 415 52.24 23.35 -0.87
C PHE A 415 52.31 21.89 -0.36
N GLN A 416 52.57 20.94 -1.26
CA GLN A 416 52.63 19.50 -0.96
C GLN A 416 53.77 19.16 0.00
N HIS A 417 54.84 19.93 0.03
CA HIS A 417 55.93 19.79 1.04
C HIS A 417 55.49 20.17 2.47
N ARG A 418 54.42 20.95 2.64
CA ARG A 418 53.96 21.43 3.95
C ARG A 418 52.70 20.71 4.44
N VAL A 419 51.89 20.11 3.55
CA VAL A 419 50.59 19.51 3.83
C VAL A 419 50.61 18.05 3.38
N GLN A 420 50.26 17.16 4.28
CA GLN A 420 50.19 15.71 4.00
C GLN A 420 48.82 15.32 3.40
N LEU A 421 48.80 14.24 2.67
CA LEU A 421 47.55 13.64 2.22
C LEU A 421 46.70 13.23 3.42
N GLY A 422 45.41 13.53 3.36
CA GLY A 422 44.49 13.32 4.46
C GLY A 422 44.37 14.53 5.41
N ASP A 423 45.31 15.52 5.37
CA ASP A 423 45.19 16.71 6.17
C ASP A 423 43.95 17.55 5.77
N ILE A 424 43.45 18.28 6.76
CA ILE A 424 42.31 19.19 6.60
C ILE A 424 42.85 20.61 6.52
N VAL A 425 42.63 21.24 5.37
CA VAL A 425 43.05 22.62 5.09
C VAL A 425 41.84 23.52 5.23
N MET A 426 41.96 24.56 6.06
CA MET A 426 40.84 25.48 6.26
C MET A 426 41.28 26.97 6.18
N SER A 427 40.31 27.80 5.77
CA SER A 427 40.51 29.24 5.80
C SER A 427 40.58 29.77 7.27
N GLU A 428 41.30 30.87 7.49
CA GLU A 428 41.39 31.49 8.82
C GLU A 428 40.02 31.88 9.39
N LYS A 429 39.10 32.32 8.53
CA LYS A 429 37.69 32.59 8.90
C LYS A 429 36.99 31.34 9.46
N MET A 430 37.20 30.18 8.81
CA MET A 430 36.66 28.90 9.25
C MET A 430 37.24 28.47 10.61
N TYR A 431 38.55 28.62 10.78
CA TYR A 431 39.24 28.33 12.03
C TYR A 431 38.70 29.20 13.17
N GLY A 432 38.46 30.50 12.92
CA GLY A 432 37.90 31.41 13.91
C GLY A 432 36.53 30.99 14.45
N LEU A 433 35.67 30.37 13.62
CA LEU A 433 34.37 29.81 14.07
C LEU A 433 34.57 28.63 15.05
N LEU A 434 35.66 27.87 14.91
CA LEU A 434 35.94 26.69 15.71
C LEU A 434 36.62 27.02 17.05
N GLN A 435 37.42 28.10 17.11
CA GLN A 435 38.18 28.49 18.32
C GLN A 435 37.30 28.68 19.55
N GLY A 436 36.09 29.21 19.38
CA GLY A 436 35.14 29.39 20.48
C GLY A 436 34.62 28.07 21.09
N GLN A 437 34.65 26.99 20.33
CA GLN A 437 34.10 25.67 20.72
C GLN A 437 35.20 24.66 21.06
N ILE A 438 36.33 24.76 20.39
CA ILE A 438 37.47 23.87 20.54
C ILE A 438 38.70 24.71 20.85
N PRO A 439 38.85 25.28 22.08
CA PRO A 439 39.93 26.22 22.40
C PRO A 439 41.33 25.66 22.15
N ASN A 440 41.50 24.34 22.23
CA ASN A 440 42.77 23.64 22.05
C ASN A 440 42.85 22.87 20.75
N LEU A 441 42.20 23.37 19.68
CA LEU A 441 42.36 22.75 18.37
C LEU A 441 43.77 22.97 17.86
N VAL A 442 44.55 21.88 17.80
CA VAL A 442 45.93 21.92 17.30
C VAL A 442 45.91 22.11 15.78
N SER A 443 46.51 23.17 15.31
CA SER A 443 46.63 23.45 13.89
C SER A 443 47.97 24.08 13.55
N ALA A 444 48.48 23.76 12.35
CA ALA A 444 49.64 24.44 11.79
C ALA A 444 49.18 25.66 10.95
N LEU A 445 49.88 26.78 11.08
CA LEU A 445 49.61 27.97 10.24
C LEU A 445 50.54 27.95 9.03
N ILE A 446 49.96 28.19 7.87
CA ILE A 446 50.70 28.38 6.60
C ILE A 446 50.42 29.78 6.10
N ASN A 447 51.49 30.58 5.92
CA ASN A 447 51.43 31.83 5.18
C ASN A 447 51.70 31.54 3.71
N LEU A 448 50.79 31.89 2.85
CA LEU A 448 50.91 31.62 1.39
C LEU A 448 52.05 32.45 0.77
N SER A 449 52.30 33.63 1.29
CA SER A 449 53.44 34.48 0.86
C SER A 449 54.80 33.78 1.04
N ASP A 450 54.97 32.99 2.12
CA ASP A 450 56.23 32.28 2.40
C ASP A 450 56.48 31.14 1.39
N LEU A 451 55.45 30.72 0.69
CA LEU A 451 55.49 29.69 -0.37
C LEU A 451 55.50 30.30 -1.78
N GLY A 452 55.45 31.63 -1.88
CA GLY A 452 55.29 32.31 -3.19
C GLY A 452 53.94 32.03 -3.84
N LEU A 453 52.88 31.64 -3.08
CA LEU A 453 51.58 31.27 -3.55
C LEU A 453 50.54 32.33 -3.24
N ALA A 454 49.52 32.43 -4.08
CA ALA A 454 48.35 33.28 -3.86
C ALA A 454 47.07 32.57 -4.35
N VAL A 455 45.95 32.82 -3.68
CA VAL A 455 44.67 32.27 -4.11
C VAL A 455 44.07 33.14 -5.22
N ARG A 456 43.94 32.62 -6.39
CA ARG A 456 43.37 33.35 -7.56
C ARG A 456 41.99 33.86 -7.22
N ASN A 457 41.76 35.19 -7.48
CA ASN A 457 40.52 35.91 -7.18
C ASN A 457 40.17 36.06 -5.67
N PHE A 458 41.08 35.69 -4.75
CA PHE A 458 40.88 35.83 -3.31
C PHE A 458 42.16 36.36 -2.63
N PRO A 459 42.62 37.58 -2.96
CA PRO A 459 43.86 38.11 -2.45
C PRO A 459 43.85 38.33 -0.94
N GLN A 460 42.66 38.42 -0.33
CA GLN A 460 42.49 38.51 1.13
C GLN A 460 42.83 37.22 1.89
N VAL A 461 42.86 36.06 1.18
CA VAL A 461 43.22 34.77 1.81
C VAL A 461 44.75 34.61 1.74
N GLN A 462 45.42 35.06 2.79
CA GLN A 462 46.87 35.00 2.91
C GLN A 462 47.35 33.88 3.80
N GLN A 463 46.48 33.35 4.67
CA GLN A 463 46.78 32.34 5.66
C GLN A 463 45.79 31.16 5.60
N LEU A 464 46.31 29.98 5.80
CA LEU A 464 45.55 28.75 5.92
C LEU A 464 45.95 28.01 7.21
N ARG A 465 44.99 27.29 7.79
CA ARG A 465 45.18 26.40 8.93
C ARG A 465 45.12 24.95 8.50
N ILE A 466 46.04 24.15 9.02
CA ILE A 466 46.12 22.73 8.72
C ILE A 466 45.83 21.97 10.01
N VAL A 467 44.81 21.10 9.96
CA VAL A 467 44.50 20.17 11.05
C VAL A 467 44.81 18.77 10.59
N ARG A 468 45.54 18.01 11.40
CA ARG A 468 45.82 16.60 11.17
C ARG A 468 44.71 15.76 11.81
N PRO A 469 44.01 14.95 11.05
CA PRO A 469 42.95 14.09 11.58
C PRO A 469 43.56 12.93 12.38
N ASP A 470 42.99 12.68 13.54
CA ASP A 470 43.24 11.49 14.35
C ASP A 470 41.94 11.02 15.01
N GLN A 471 41.92 9.77 15.47
CA GLN A 471 40.74 9.16 16.09
C GLN A 471 40.35 9.87 17.39
N GLN A 472 41.31 10.34 18.18
CA GLN A 472 41.06 11.02 19.46
C GLN A 472 40.31 12.35 19.24
N LEU A 473 40.70 13.09 18.19
CA LEU A 473 40.04 14.33 17.81
C LEU A 473 38.61 14.02 17.29
N ALA A 474 38.43 12.97 16.48
CA ALA A 474 37.11 12.53 16.02
C ALA A 474 36.16 12.21 17.18
N ASP A 475 36.59 11.42 18.15
CA ASP A 475 35.81 11.01 19.32
C ASP A 475 35.43 12.22 20.20
N ARG A 476 36.37 13.16 20.37
CA ARG A 476 36.13 14.41 21.09
C ARG A 476 35.06 15.27 20.40
N LEU A 477 35.15 15.43 19.10
CA LEU A 477 34.17 16.21 18.32
C LEU A 477 32.81 15.53 18.28
N GLN A 478 32.79 14.22 18.19
CA GLN A 478 31.53 13.44 18.25
C GLN A 478 30.84 13.66 19.62
N SER A 479 31.61 13.67 20.70
CA SER A 479 31.08 13.94 22.03
C SER A 479 30.55 15.38 22.18
N LEU A 480 31.17 16.36 21.54
CA LEU A 480 30.68 17.74 21.49
C LEU A 480 29.40 17.84 20.65
N HIS A 481 29.35 17.19 19.50
CA HIS A 481 28.17 17.16 18.63
C HIS A 481 26.96 16.53 19.34
N ALA A 482 27.16 15.46 20.09
CA ALA A 482 26.09 14.74 20.80
C ALA A 482 25.46 15.59 21.96
N ARG A 483 26.13 16.62 22.44
CA ARG A 483 25.60 17.50 23.48
C ARG A 483 24.66 18.59 22.94
N TRP A 484 24.59 18.79 21.66
CA TRP A 484 23.67 19.74 21.06
C TRP A 484 22.30 19.12 20.79
N PRO A 485 21.22 19.67 21.35
CA PRO A 485 19.88 19.17 21.05
C PRO A 485 19.58 19.31 19.54
N LEU A 486 18.94 18.29 19.04
CA LEU A 486 18.41 18.20 17.65
C LEU A 486 17.40 19.30 17.37
#